data_0f2e1717a24296573109e6dfc8de59cc
#
_entry.id   0f2e1717a24296573109e6dfc8de59cc
#
_cell.length_a   1.000
_cell.length_b   1.000
_cell.length_c   1.000
_cell.angle_alpha   90.00
_cell.angle_beta   90.00
_cell.angle_gamma   90.00
#
_symmetry.space_group_name_H-M   'P 1'
#
loop_
_entity.id
_entity.type
_entity.pdbx_description
1 polymer ?
#
loop_
_entity_poly.entity_id
_entity_poly.type
_entity_poly.pdbx_seq_one_letter_code
_entity_poly.pdbx_strand_id
1 'polypeptide(L)'
;MSTKKNYRFETLQLHVGQEQADPTTDARAVPIYQTTSYVFHNSQHAADRFGLRDAGNIYGRLTNSTQGVFEDRVAALEGGVAGLAVASGAAAITYALQNIVQNGDHIFAADNLYGGSYNLITHTLSTQGISNTIININDLEALEAAIQPNTKVVYAETFGNPNSDVLDIEGIAAVAHKHGIPLIVDNTFGTPYLIRPIEHGADIVVHSATKFLGGHGTSLGGVIVDSGKFDWKANPEKFPTLAKPDPSYHGIVFADAVGAAAYVTRIRAVILRDTGATISPFNAFILLQGVETLSLRVKRHV
;
A
#
# COMPACT_ATOMS: atom_id res chain seq x y z
N MET A 1 -21.08 18.59 7.90
CA MET A 1 -20.67 17.17 8.04
C MET A 1 -21.36 16.41 6.92
N SER A 2 -20.65 16.04 5.86
CA SER A 2 -21.19 15.18 4.80
C SER A 2 -21.38 13.79 5.42
N THR A 3 -22.61 13.29 5.44
CA THR A 3 -22.88 11.89 5.77
C THR A 3 -22.15 11.04 4.74
N LYS A 4 -21.05 10.35 5.11
CA LYS A 4 -20.40 9.36 4.24
C LYS A 4 -21.48 8.36 3.81
N LYS A 5 -21.91 8.44 2.56
CA LYS A 5 -22.82 7.46 1.97
C LYS A 5 -22.14 6.10 2.00
N ASN A 6 -22.73 5.12 2.64
CA ASN A 6 -22.22 3.77 2.68
C ASN A 6 -22.57 3.08 1.34
N TYR A 7 -21.68 3.19 0.36
CA TYR A 7 -21.87 2.58 -0.94
C TYR A 7 -21.56 1.07 -0.91
N ARG A 8 -22.27 0.29 -1.72
CA ARG A 8 -21.94 -1.12 -1.94
C ARG A 8 -20.64 -1.27 -2.72
N PHE A 9 -20.04 -2.44 -2.63
CA PHE A 9 -18.79 -2.77 -3.32
C PHE A 9 -18.84 -2.44 -4.81
N GLU A 10 -19.91 -2.82 -5.50
CA GLU A 10 -20.12 -2.59 -6.93
C GLU A 10 -20.18 -1.10 -7.29
N THR A 11 -20.69 -0.26 -6.39
CA THR A 11 -20.68 1.18 -6.57
C THR A 11 -19.28 1.76 -6.37
N LEU A 12 -18.56 1.30 -5.34
CA LEU A 12 -17.19 1.74 -5.07
C LEU A 12 -16.26 1.37 -6.24
N GLN A 13 -16.33 0.13 -6.73
CA GLN A 13 -15.45 -0.34 -7.81
C GLN A 13 -15.64 0.40 -9.14
N LEU A 14 -16.80 1.04 -9.35
CA LEU A 14 -17.12 1.78 -10.57
C LEU A 14 -16.89 3.28 -10.47
N HIS A 15 -17.00 3.87 -9.28
CA HIS A 15 -17.17 5.33 -9.18
C HIS A 15 -16.14 6.06 -8.33
N VAL A 16 -15.49 5.41 -7.35
CA VAL A 16 -14.51 6.10 -6.50
C VAL A 16 -13.37 6.67 -7.34
N GLY A 17 -13.02 7.92 -7.08
CA GLY A 17 -12.01 8.69 -7.79
C GLY A 17 -12.47 9.29 -9.11
N GLN A 18 -13.73 9.01 -9.56
CA GLN A 18 -14.35 9.63 -10.74
C GLN A 18 -15.84 9.97 -10.50
N GLU A 19 -16.16 10.42 -9.30
CA GLU A 19 -17.51 10.87 -8.95
C GLU A 19 -17.94 12.07 -9.77
N GLN A 20 -16.97 12.87 -10.20
CA GLN A 20 -17.16 14.02 -11.09
C GLN A 20 -16.55 13.71 -12.45
N ALA A 21 -17.14 14.25 -13.53
CA ALA A 21 -16.53 14.26 -14.84
C ALA A 21 -15.22 15.07 -14.85
N ASP A 22 -14.35 14.83 -15.84
CA ASP A 22 -13.15 15.65 -16.01
C ASP A 22 -13.53 17.15 -16.14
N PRO A 23 -12.99 18.03 -15.30
CA PRO A 23 -13.45 19.42 -15.22
C PRO A 23 -13.11 20.26 -16.46
N THR A 24 -12.23 19.76 -17.33
CA THR A 24 -11.80 20.48 -18.55
C THR A 24 -12.59 20.06 -19.77
N THR A 25 -12.96 18.78 -19.85
CA THR A 25 -13.53 18.20 -21.07
C THR A 25 -14.92 17.59 -20.88
N ASP A 26 -15.41 17.56 -19.64
CA ASP A 26 -16.64 16.84 -19.25
C ASP A 26 -16.60 15.33 -19.58
N ALA A 27 -15.41 14.77 -19.83
CA ALA A 27 -15.25 13.36 -20.12
C ALA A 27 -15.69 12.50 -18.92
N ARG A 28 -16.56 11.53 -19.19
CA ARG A 28 -17.03 10.57 -18.17
C ARG A 28 -15.98 9.53 -17.84
N ALA A 29 -15.22 9.04 -18.83
CA ALA A 29 -14.11 8.12 -18.62
C ALA A 29 -12.92 8.86 -17.99
N VAL A 30 -12.14 8.14 -17.18
CA VAL A 30 -10.91 8.69 -16.60
C VAL A 30 -9.92 8.99 -17.73
N PRO A 31 -9.47 10.26 -17.90
CA PRO A 31 -8.47 10.58 -18.91
C PRO A 31 -7.11 9.95 -18.61
N ILE A 32 -6.36 9.61 -19.66
CA ILE A 32 -4.98 9.14 -19.52
C ILE A 32 -4.05 10.37 -19.61
N TYR A 33 -3.57 10.86 -18.47
CA TYR A 33 -2.63 11.97 -18.39
C TYR A 33 -1.19 11.47 -18.60
N GLN A 34 -0.82 11.25 -19.85
CA GLN A 34 0.52 10.79 -20.24
C GLN A 34 1.49 11.98 -20.27
N THR A 35 1.93 12.41 -19.08
CA THR A 35 2.84 13.54 -18.90
C THR A 35 3.91 13.26 -17.86
N THR A 36 5.09 13.87 -18.03
CA THR A 36 6.20 13.76 -17.07
C THR A 36 6.10 14.78 -15.95
N SER A 37 5.64 15.99 -16.24
CA SER A 37 5.70 17.14 -15.32
C SER A 37 4.47 18.02 -15.42
N TYR A 38 4.28 18.82 -14.39
CA TYR A 38 3.17 19.77 -14.28
C TYR A 38 3.71 21.19 -14.07
N VAL A 39 3.01 22.19 -14.56
CA VAL A 39 3.40 23.59 -14.46
C VAL A 39 2.88 24.20 -13.17
N PHE A 40 3.71 24.99 -12.50
CA PHE A 40 3.33 25.76 -11.32
C PHE A 40 2.92 27.18 -11.73
N HIS A 41 1.95 27.75 -11.01
CA HIS A 41 1.48 29.13 -11.28
C HIS A 41 2.53 30.18 -10.93
N ASN A 42 3.33 29.94 -9.89
CA ASN A 42 4.42 30.77 -9.39
C ASN A 42 5.33 29.97 -8.44
N SER A 43 6.40 30.59 -7.95
CA SER A 43 7.37 29.96 -7.05
C SER A 43 6.77 29.57 -5.71
N GLN A 44 5.80 30.32 -5.17
CA GLN A 44 5.13 30.00 -3.92
C GLN A 44 4.25 28.75 -4.06
N HIS A 45 3.50 28.65 -5.17
CA HIS A 45 2.72 27.44 -5.48
C HIS A 45 3.62 26.18 -5.55
N ALA A 46 4.80 26.29 -6.18
CA ALA A 46 5.76 25.20 -6.21
C ALA A 46 6.24 24.85 -4.79
N ALA A 47 6.62 25.84 -3.97
CA ALA A 47 7.07 25.62 -2.60
C ALA A 47 5.99 24.97 -1.73
N ASP A 48 4.72 25.31 -1.91
CA ASP A 48 3.61 24.73 -1.15
C ASP A 48 3.34 23.27 -1.54
N ARG A 49 3.42 22.97 -2.86
CA ARG A 49 3.33 21.59 -3.37
C ARG A 49 4.44 20.70 -2.83
N PHE A 50 5.69 21.13 -2.95
CA PHE A 50 6.85 20.37 -2.43
C PHE A 50 6.85 20.29 -0.89
N GLY A 51 6.27 21.28 -0.22
CA GLY A 51 6.14 21.31 1.25
C GLY A 51 4.93 20.56 1.80
N LEU A 52 4.16 19.83 0.98
CA LEU A 52 2.92 19.12 1.33
C LEU A 52 1.84 20.03 1.96
N ARG A 53 1.89 21.35 1.69
CA ARG A 53 0.90 22.34 2.15
C ARG A 53 -0.25 22.53 1.16
N ASP A 54 -0.02 22.16 -0.10
CA ASP A 54 -1.00 22.18 -1.17
C ASP A 54 -1.01 20.83 -1.89
N ALA A 55 -2.20 20.22 -2.00
CA ALA A 55 -2.35 18.93 -2.67
C ALA A 55 -2.35 19.08 -4.20
N GLY A 56 -1.78 18.11 -4.91
CA GLY A 56 -1.86 18.01 -6.37
C GLY A 56 -0.59 17.49 -7.04
N ASN A 57 -0.58 17.62 -8.35
CA ASN A 57 0.47 17.03 -9.16
C ASN A 57 1.75 17.89 -9.19
N ILE A 58 2.90 17.23 -9.14
CA ILE A 58 4.23 17.83 -9.21
C ILE A 58 5.00 17.25 -10.41
N TYR A 59 5.17 15.96 -10.42
CA TYR A 59 5.93 15.20 -11.40
C TYR A 59 5.37 13.79 -11.53
N GLY A 60 5.24 13.29 -12.75
CA GLY A 60 4.55 12.03 -13.06
C GLY A 60 5.07 10.78 -12.34
N ARG A 61 6.31 10.81 -11.83
CA ARG A 61 6.82 9.74 -10.96
C ARG A 61 6.16 9.71 -9.59
N LEU A 62 5.81 10.89 -9.05
CA LEU A 62 5.26 11.04 -7.69
C LEU A 62 3.74 11.03 -7.70
N THR A 63 3.14 11.80 -8.62
CA THR A 63 1.70 12.05 -8.68
C THR A 63 1.24 12.15 -10.13
N ASN A 64 0.09 11.55 -10.42
CA ASN A 64 -0.57 11.65 -11.72
C ASN A 64 -2.07 11.40 -11.53
N SER A 65 -2.91 12.20 -12.15
CA SER A 65 -4.37 12.11 -11.95
C SER A 65 -4.96 10.76 -12.34
N THR A 66 -4.45 10.11 -13.39
CA THR A 66 -4.91 8.76 -13.79
C THR A 66 -4.53 7.71 -12.74
N GLN A 67 -3.30 7.78 -12.25
CA GLN A 67 -2.82 6.90 -11.17
C GLN A 67 -3.63 7.11 -9.89
N GLY A 68 -3.92 8.38 -9.54
CA GLY A 68 -4.70 8.76 -8.36
C GLY A 68 -6.08 8.12 -8.32
N VAL A 69 -6.79 8.07 -9.44
CA VAL A 69 -8.10 7.37 -9.50
C VAL A 69 -7.97 5.88 -9.18
N PHE A 70 -6.93 5.23 -9.68
CA PHE A 70 -6.67 3.82 -9.37
C PHE A 70 -6.32 3.62 -7.90
N GLU A 71 -5.49 4.50 -7.34
CA GLU A 71 -5.10 4.49 -5.92
C GLU A 71 -6.31 4.66 -5.00
N ASP A 72 -7.12 5.69 -5.23
CA ASP A 72 -8.31 6.00 -4.44
C ASP A 72 -9.33 4.87 -4.49
N ARG A 73 -9.51 4.27 -5.67
CA ARG A 73 -10.48 3.19 -5.87
C ARG A 73 -10.08 1.93 -5.11
N VAL A 74 -8.83 1.50 -5.23
CA VAL A 74 -8.36 0.30 -4.52
C VAL A 74 -8.34 0.55 -3.01
N ALA A 75 -7.91 1.74 -2.56
CA ALA A 75 -7.96 2.11 -1.15
C ALA A 75 -9.40 2.04 -0.59
N ALA A 76 -10.39 2.58 -1.32
CA ALA A 76 -11.79 2.52 -0.89
C ALA A 76 -12.34 1.09 -0.87
N LEU A 77 -11.95 0.24 -1.81
CA LEU A 77 -12.37 -1.16 -1.86
C LEU A 77 -11.80 -1.97 -0.70
N GLU A 78 -10.57 -1.72 -0.28
CA GLU A 78 -9.95 -2.34 0.90
C GLU A 78 -10.43 -1.72 2.23
N GLY A 79 -11.08 -0.56 2.20
CA GLY A 79 -11.47 0.17 3.41
C GLY A 79 -10.32 0.96 4.05
N GLY A 80 -9.27 1.24 3.29
CA GLY A 80 -8.14 2.07 3.71
C GLY A 80 -8.38 3.57 3.55
N VAL A 81 -7.46 4.37 4.08
CA VAL A 81 -7.52 5.84 4.04
C VAL A 81 -6.77 6.42 2.84
N ALA A 82 -5.77 5.69 2.32
CA ALA A 82 -4.96 6.13 1.19
C ALA A 82 -4.31 4.93 0.47
N GLY A 83 -4.06 5.09 -0.81
CA GLY A 83 -3.36 4.12 -1.66
C GLY A 83 -2.15 4.72 -2.36
N LEU A 84 -1.23 3.86 -2.77
CA LEU A 84 -0.07 4.19 -3.60
C LEU A 84 0.14 3.13 -4.66
N ALA A 85 0.00 3.51 -5.92
CA ALA A 85 0.27 2.63 -7.06
C ALA A 85 1.76 2.65 -7.43
N VAL A 86 2.30 1.49 -7.72
CA VAL A 86 3.71 1.27 -8.11
C VAL A 86 3.81 0.30 -9.28
N ALA A 87 5.00 0.18 -9.86
CA ALA A 87 5.23 -0.54 -11.10
C ALA A 87 4.93 -2.05 -11.06
N SER A 88 4.93 -2.68 -9.88
CA SER A 88 4.69 -4.12 -9.72
C SER A 88 4.32 -4.48 -8.28
N GLY A 89 3.77 -5.69 -8.08
CA GLY A 89 3.56 -6.24 -6.73
C GLY A 89 4.87 -6.38 -5.95
N ALA A 90 5.96 -6.77 -6.60
CA ALA A 90 7.28 -6.84 -5.96
C ALA A 90 7.73 -5.48 -5.45
N ALA A 91 7.52 -4.40 -6.23
CA ALA A 91 7.81 -3.04 -5.78
C ALA A 91 6.91 -2.62 -4.60
N ALA A 92 5.64 -3.02 -4.61
CA ALA A 92 4.73 -2.73 -3.49
C ALA A 92 5.21 -3.38 -2.18
N ILE A 93 5.58 -4.66 -2.22
CA ILE A 93 6.11 -5.38 -1.06
C ILE A 93 7.43 -4.76 -0.58
N THR A 94 8.36 -4.52 -1.52
CA THR A 94 9.67 -3.93 -1.21
C THR A 94 9.51 -2.57 -0.53
N TYR A 95 8.68 -1.69 -1.08
CA TYR A 95 8.48 -0.36 -0.54
C TYR A 95 7.73 -0.36 0.79
N ALA A 96 6.74 -1.25 0.94
CA ALA A 96 6.06 -1.42 2.20
C ALA A 96 7.04 -1.84 3.31
N LEU A 97 7.89 -2.81 3.08
CA LEU A 97 8.87 -3.24 4.07
C LEU A 97 9.94 -2.17 4.33
N GLN A 98 10.60 -1.66 3.29
CA GLN A 98 11.69 -0.66 3.43
C GLN A 98 11.24 0.68 4.01
N ASN A 99 9.94 0.95 4.03
CA ASN A 99 9.42 2.16 4.67
C ASN A 99 9.66 2.20 6.18
N ILE A 100 9.68 1.03 6.83
CA ILE A 100 9.76 0.91 8.30
C ILE A 100 10.89 0.00 8.79
N VAL A 101 11.56 -0.73 7.88
CA VAL A 101 12.65 -1.66 8.22
C VAL A 101 13.96 -1.13 7.68
N GLN A 102 15.00 -1.14 8.50
CA GLN A 102 16.34 -0.65 8.21
C GLN A 102 17.40 -1.70 8.61
N ASN A 103 18.67 -1.41 8.31
CA ASN A 103 19.79 -2.24 8.78
C ASN A 103 19.73 -2.45 10.30
N GLY A 104 19.86 -3.70 10.72
CA GLY A 104 19.78 -4.11 12.14
C GLY A 104 18.36 -4.47 12.60
N ASP A 105 17.33 -4.23 11.78
CA ASP A 105 15.96 -4.58 12.10
C ASP A 105 15.63 -6.04 11.71
N HIS A 106 14.47 -6.50 12.17
CA HIS A 106 13.99 -7.85 11.96
C HIS A 106 12.58 -7.85 11.36
N ILE A 107 12.36 -8.75 10.37
CA ILE A 107 11.07 -9.04 9.76
C ILE A 107 10.62 -10.43 10.22
N PHE A 108 9.38 -10.51 10.71
CA PHE A 108 8.72 -11.78 10.90
C PHE A 108 7.80 -12.07 9.71
N ALA A 109 7.90 -13.26 9.09
CA ALA A 109 7.09 -13.58 7.94
C ALA A 109 6.61 -15.04 7.91
N ALA A 110 5.49 -15.27 7.21
CA ALA A 110 4.93 -16.60 6.99
C ALA A 110 5.85 -17.48 6.14
N ASP A 111 5.77 -18.79 6.34
CA ASP A 111 6.53 -19.79 5.57
C ASP A 111 5.91 -20.13 4.20
N ASN A 112 4.63 -19.81 4.00
CA ASN A 112 3.85 -20.11 2.82
C ASN A 112 3.67 -18.89 1.88
N LEU A 113 4.75 -18.14 1.65
CA LEU A 113 4.75 -16.95 0.81
C LEU A 113 4.98 -17.27 -0.67
N TYR A 114 4.53 -16.35 -1.53
CA TYR A 114 4.98 -16.28 -2.92
C TYR A 114 6.52 -16.29 -2.99
N GLY A 115 7.08 -17.11 -3.88
CA GLY A 115 8.53 -17.31 -3.95
C GLY A 115 9.35 -16.04 -4.12
N GLY A 116 8.80 -15.00 -4.80
CA GLY A 116 9.44 -13.68 -4.90
C GLY A 116 9.49 -12.94 -3.56
N SER A 117 8.43 -12.98 -2.78
CA SER A 117 8.36 -12.39 -1.42
C SER A 117 9.30 -13.12 -0.47
N TYR A 118 9.29 -14.44 -0.51
CA TYR A 118 10.22 -15.26 0.26
C TYR A 118 11.68 -14.89 -0.04
N ASN A 119 12.07 -14.88 -1.31
CA ASN A 119 13.44 -14.53 -1.70
C ASN A 119 13.81 -13.08 -1.36
N LEU A 120 12.88 -12.13 -1.50
CA LEU A 120 13.09 -10.75 -1.09
C LEU A 120 13.46 -10.68 0.40
N ILE A 121 12.66 -11.30 1.25
CA ILE A 121 12.83 -11.22 2.71
C ILE A 121 14.07 -12.01 3.15
N THR A 122 14.22 -13.26 2.68
CA THR A 122 15.26 -14.17 3.19
C THR A 122 16.65 -13.91 2.60
N HIS A 123 16.73 -13.40 1.38
CA HIS A 123 18.02 -13.21 0.68
C HIS A 123 18.30 -11.75 0.38
N THR A 124 17.43 -11.06 -0.35
CA THR A 124 17.73 -9.70 -0.82
C THR A 124 17.88 -8.71 0.33
N LEU A 125 16.89 -8.65 1.24
CA LEU A 125 16.93 -7.73 2.38
C LEU A 125 17.99 -8.14 3.41
N SER A 126 18.32 -9.43 3.51
CA SER A 126 19.43 -9.90 4.37
C SER A 126 20.78 -9.33 3.96
N THR A 127 21.02 -9.09 2.65
CA THR A 127 22.25 -8.40 2.20
C THR A 127 22.31 -6.94 2.63
N GLN A 128 21.18 -6.36 3.04
CA GLN A 128 21.07 -5.00 3.57
C GLN A 128 21.12 -4.96 5.12
N GLY A 129 21.45 -6.10 5.75
CA GLY A 129 21.55 -6.22 7.21
C GLY A 129 20.22 -6.34 7.93
N ILE A 130 19.16 -6.72 7.23
CA ILE A 130 17.83 -6.97 7.79
C ILE A 130 17.70 -8.46 8.06
N SER A 131 17.47 -8.84 9.32
CA SER A 131 17.25 -10.23 9.73
C SER A 131 15.77 -10.65 9.55
N ASN A 132 15.52 -11.94 9.51
CA ASN A 132 14.16 -12.44 9.38
C ASN A 132 13.96 -13.78 10.14
N THR A 133 12.71 -14.04 10.53
CA THR A 133 12.23 -15.33 11.00
C THR A 133 11.06 -15.76 10.15
N ILE A 134 11.14 -16.97 9.59
CA ILE A 134 10.12 -17.58 8.73
C ILE A 134 9.56 -18.81 9.43
N ILE A 135 8.27 -18.79 9.76
CA ILE A 135 7.58 -19.92 10.39
C ILE A 135 6.11 -20.03 9.95
N ASN A 136 5.44 -21.10 10.34
CA ASN A 136 3.98 -21.19 10.23
C ASN A 136 3.33 -20.14 11.12
N ILE A 137 2.87 -19.06 10.51
CA ILE A 137 2.39 -17.88 11.23
C ILE A 137 1.02 -18.08 11.89
N ASN A 138 0.28 -19.15 11.53
CA ASN A 138 -0.98 -19.49 12.20
C ASN A 138 -0.75 -20.17 13.56
N ASP A 139 0.49 -20.53 13.89
CA ASP A 139 0.89 -20.93 15.24
C ASP A 139 1.19 -19.64 16.05
N LEU A 140 0.16 -19.10 16.71
CA LEU A 140 0.24 -17.84 17.43
C LEU A 140 1.18 -17.88 18.64
N GLU A 141 1.36 -19.06 19.28
CA GLU A 141 2.29 -19.23 20.38
C GLU A 141 3.74 -19.17 19.88
N ALA A 142 4.03 -19.83 18.77
CA ALA A 142 5.33 -19.75 18.12
C ALA A 142 5.62 -18.34 17.57
N LEU A 143 4.60 -17.67 17.00
CA LEU A 143 4.72 -16.26 16.57
C LEU A 143 5.11 -15.37 17.75
N GLU A 144 4.39 -15.43 18.86
CA GLU A 144 4.66 -14.57 20.01
C GLU A 144 6.05 -14.85 20.61
N ALA A 145 6.44 -16.12 20.72
CA ALA A 145 7.75 -16.51 21.25
C ALA A 145 8.94 -16.08 20.38
N ALA A 146 8.72 -15.94 19.07
CA ALA A 146 9.77 -15.59 18.11
C ALA A 146 9.91 -14.08 17.83
N ILE A 147 9.00 -13.24 18.33
CA ILE A 147 9.13 -11.77 18.23
C ILE A 147 10.36 -11.30 19.03
N GLN A 148 11.22 -10.55 18.35
CA GLN A 148 12.47 -9.99 18.90
C GLN A 148 12.30 -8.51 19.22
N PRO A 149 13.15 -7.91 20.07
CA PRO A 149 13.09 -6.47 20.38
C PRO A 149 13.20 -5.57 19.14
N ASN A 150 13.96 -6.02 18.13
CA ASN A 150 14.16 -5.33 16.84
C ASN A 150 13.18 -5.76 15.74
N THR A 151 12.17 -6.57 16.04
CA THR A 151 11.10 -6.89 15.08
C THR A 151 10.28 -5.63 14.79
N LYS A 152 10.15 -5.30 13.51
CA LYS A 152 9.45 -4.10 13.03
C LYS A 152 8.12 -4.39 12.37
N VAL A 153 7.92 -5.61 11.87
CA VAL A 153 6.75 -5.95 11.06
C VAL A 153 6.51 -7.45 11.06
N VAL A 154 5.23 -7.81 10.99
CA VAL A 154 4.77 -9.15 10.60
C VAL A 154 4.26 -9.05 9.17
N TYR A 155 4.73 -9.93 8.27
CA TYR A 155 4.32 -9.99 6.87
C TYR A 155 3.73 -11.37 6.54
N ALA A 156 2.55 -11.37 5.90
CA ALA A 156 1.88 -12.60 5.50
C ALA A 156 1.02 -12.39 4.24
N GLU A 157 0.54 -13.50 3.66
CA GLU A 157 -0.42 -13.49 2.55
C GLU A 157 -1.78 -14.01 3.03
N THR A 158 -2.88 -13.39 2.55
CA THR A 158 -4.25 -13.81 2.91
C THR A 158 -4.49 -15.30 2.62
N PHE A 159 -3.99 -15.76 1.48
CA PHE A 159 -3.94 -17.15 1.07
C PHE A 159 -2.51 -17.50 0.72
N GLY A 160 -1.96 -18.51 1.40
CA GLY A 160 -0.60 -18.97 1.18
C GLY A 160 -0.37 -19.46 -0.26
N ASN A 161 0.85 -19.26 -0.75
CA ASN A 161 1.25 -19.68 -2.09
C ASN A 161 2.48 -20.61 -2.01
N PRO A 162 2.36 -21.94 -2.35
CA PRO A 162 1.27 -22.53 -3.12
C PRO A 162 0.18 -23.26 -2.32
N ASN A 163 0.27 -23.36 -1.00
CA ASN A 163 -0.54 -24.30 -0.21
C ASN A 163 -2.02 -23.89 -0.06
N SER A 164 -2.35 -22.61 -0.35
CA SER A 164 -3.70 -22.05 -0.19
C SER A 164 -4.21 -22.05 1.26
N ASP A 165 -3.33 -22.09 2.24
CA ASP A 165 -3.66 -21.94 3.65
C ASP A 165 -4.29 -20.56 3.90
N VAL A 166 -5.33 -20.54 4.72
CA VAL A 166 -6.02 -19.28 5.08
C VAL A 166 -5.36 -18.67 6.31
N LEU A 167 -5.04 -17.39 6.22
CA LEU A 167 -4.41 -16.65 7.30
C LEU A 167 -5.40 -16.31 8.42
N ASP A 168 -5.04 -16.57 9.66
CA ASP A 168 -5.74 -16.01 10.84
C ASP A 168 -5.31 -14.56 11.09
N ILE A 169 -5.89 -13.64 10.31
CA ILE A 169 -5.51 -12.22 10.35
C ILE A 169 -5.75 -11.61 11.73
N GLU A 170 -6.89 -11.92 12.37
CA GLU A 170 -7.27 -11.34 13.67
C GLU A 170 -6.33 -11.80 14.79
N GLY A 171 -6.03 -13.10 14.84
CA GLY A 171 -5.11 -13.65 15.82
C GLY A 171 -3.71 -13.08 15.66
N ILE A 172 -3.19 -13.03 14.43
CA ILE A 172 -1.85 -12.50 14.13
C ILE A 172 -1.77 -10.98 14.42
N ALA A 173 -2.80 -10.22 14.03
CA ALA A 173 -2.86 -8.79 14.33
C ALA A 173 -2.85 -8.54 15.84
N ALA A 174 -3.60 -9.32 16.61
CA ALA A 174 -3.62 -9.19 18.07
C ALA A 174 -2.24 -9.41 18.70
N VAL A 175 -1.50 -10.43 18.25
CA VAL A 175 -0.13 -10.67 18.69
C VAL A 175 0.81 -9.53 18.26
N ALA A 176 0.78 -9.13 16.99
CA ALA A 176 1.64 -8.06 16.47
C ALA A 176 1.41 -6.73 17.23
N HIS A 177 0.16 -6.32 17.40
CA HIS A 177 -0.20 -5.08 18.09
C HIS A 177 0.16 -5.09 19.58
N LYS A 178 0.05 -6.24 20.26
CA LYS A 178 0.54 -6.39 21.65
C LYS A 178 2.02 -6.03 21.78
N HIS A 179 2.82 -6.26 20.75
CA HIS A 179 4.24 -5.91 20.70
C HIS A 179 4.49 -4.54 20.01
N GLY A 180 3.43 -3.80 19.67
CA GLY A 180 3.51 -2.48 19.03
C GLY A 180 4.20 -2.54 17.66
N ILE A 181 3.91 -3.58 16.87
CA ILE A 181 4.38 -3.77 15.49
C ILE A 181 3.19 -3.95 14.54
N PRO A 182 3.26 -3.42 13.30
CA PRO A 182 2.18 -3.56 12.33
C PRO A 182 2.16 -4.91 11.67
N LEU A 183 0.96 -5.28 11.18
CA LEU A 183 0.73 -6.40 10.28
C LEU A 183 0.56 -5.90 8.85
N ILE A 184 1.42 -6.37 7.93
CA ILE A 184 1.30 -6.16 6.48
C ILE A 184 0.78 -7.45 5.85
N VAL A 185 -0.33 -7.35 5.11
CA VAL A 185 -0.95 -8.50 4.43
C VAL A 185 -0.93 -8.30 2.93
N ASP A 186 -0.39 -9.26 2.20
CA ASP A 186 -0.57 -9.35 0.76
C ASP A 186 -1.93 -10.00 0.46
N ASN A 187 -2.85 -9.20 -0.08
CA ASN A 187 -4.21 -9.62 -0.40
C ASN A 187 -4.41 -9.89 -1.90
N THR A 188 -3.34 -10.21 -2.61
CA THR A 188 -3.36 -10.42 -4.07
C THR A 188 -4.39 -11.48 -4.49
N PHE A 189 -4.45 -12.61 -3.80
CA PHE A 189 -5.41 -13.69 -4.10
C PHE A 189 -6.79 -13.46 -3.48
N GLY A 190 -6.85 -12.95 -2.26
CA GLY A 190 -8.12 -12.64 -1.60
C GLY A 190 -8.91 -11.56 -2.33
N THR A 191 -8.24 -10.57 -2.81
CA THR A 191 -8.81 -9.32 -3.34
C THR A 191 -9.76 -8.64 -2.34
N PRO A 192 -10.03 -7.35 -2.45
CA PRO A 192 -10.96 -6.69 -1.55
C PRO A 192 -12.41 -7.17 -1.68
N TYR A 193 -12.67 -8.05 -2.66
CA TYR A 193 -14.00 -8.63 -2.86
C TYR A 193 -14.27 -9.84 -1.95
N LEU A 194 -13.29 -10.74 -1.76
CA LEU A 194 -13.47 -11.90 -0.89
C LEU A 194 -13.20 -11.55 0.57
N ILE A 195 -12.19 -10.74 0.83
CA ILE A 195 -11.81 -10.33 2.18
C ILE A 195 -11.10 -8.97 2.15
N ARG A 196 -11.33 -8.18 3.19
CA ARG A 196 -10.64 -6.91 3.46
C ARG A 196 -9.80 -7.05 4.72
N PRO A 197 -8.51 -7.34 4.62
CA PRO A 197 -7.66 -7.57 5.79
C PRO A 197 -7.69 -6.43 6.81
N ILE A 198 -7.91 -5.18 6.36
CA ILE A 198 -8.05 -4.01 7.23
C ILE A 198 -9.23 -4.11 8.21
N GLU A 199 -10.31 -4.78 7.81
CA GLU A 199 -11.48 -5.02 8.68
C GLU A 199 -11.17 -6.06 9.78
N HIS A 200 -10.12 -6.87 9.58
CA HIS A 200 -9.66 -7.92 10.48
C HIS A 200 -8.36 -7.58 11.23
N GLY A 201 -7.90 -6.34 11.17
CA GLY A 201 -6.75 -5.88 11.97
C GLY A 201 -5.44 -5.67 11.20
N ALA A 202 -5.37 -5.95 9.90
CA ALA A 202 -4.20 -5.57 9.11
C ALA A 202 -4.03 -4.05 9.06
N ASP A 203 -2.79 -3.59 9.18
CA ASP A 203 -2.46 -2.16 9.15
C ASP A 203 -2.17 -1.69 7.73
N ILE A 204 -1.48 -2.50 6.97
CA ILE A 204 -1.11 -2.23 5.58
C ILE A 204 -1.52 -3.43 4.72
N VAL A 205 -2.11 -3.16 3.57
CA VAL A 205 -2.42 -4.18 2.56
C VAL A 205 -1.62 -3.91 1.31
N VAL A 206 -1.04 -4.95 0.72
CA VAL A 206 -0.36 -4.87 -0.57
C VAL A 206 -1.02 -5.77 -1.59
N HIS A 207 -0.93 -5.40 -2.86
CA HIS A 207 -1.39 -6.22 -3.97
C HIS A 207 -0.40 -6.24 -5.13
N SER A 208 -0.23 -7.39 -5.74
CA SER A 208 0.13 -7.45 -7.14
C SER A 208 -1.13 -7.21 -7.98
N ALA A 209 -1.34 -5.95 -8.38
CA ALA A 209 -2.49 -5.59 -9.22
C ALA A 209 -2.46 -6.28 -10.59
N THR A 210 -1.32 -6.81 -10.99
CA THR A 210 -1.07 -7.66 -12.16
C THR A 210 -2.02 -8.86 -12.22
N LYS A 211 -2.47 -9.36 -11.06
CA LYS A 211 -3.27 -10.59 -10.91
C LYS A 211 -4.77 -10.30 -11.01
N PHE A 212 -5.52 -10.62 -9.97
CA PHE A 212 -6.98 -10.52 -10.00
C PHE A 212 -7.54 -9.09 -10.11
N LEU A 213 -6.85 -8.08 -9.55
CA LEU A 213 -7.29 -6.68 -9.71
C LEU A 213 -7.34 -6.29 -11.19
N GLY A 214 -6.25 -6.50 -11.93
CA GLY A 214 -6.20 -6.26 -13.38
C GLY A 214 -6.98 -7.31 -14.18
N GLY A 215 -6.81 -8.58 -13.86
CA GLY A 215 -7.60 -9.70 -14.32
C GLY A 215 -7.40 -10.16 -15.76
N HIS A 216 -6.53 -9.52 -16.55
CA HIS A 216 -6.38 -9.76 -17.99
C HIS A 216 -4.97 -10.18 -18.41
N GLY A 217 -3.99 -10.12 -17.50
CA GLY A 217 -2.60 -10.48 -17.80
C GLY A 217 -1.89 -9.52 -18.76
N THR A 218 -2.40 -8.32 -18.96
CA THR A 218 -1.89 -7.35 -19.93
C THR A 218 -1.03 -6.24 -19.34
N SER A 219 -1.12 -6.00 -18.03
CA SER A 219 -0.40 -4.90 -17.37
C SER A 219 0.17 -5.32 -16.03
N LEU A 220 1.41 -4.89 -15.78
CA LEU A 220 2.04 -4.99 -14.46
C LEU A 220 1.62 -3.81 -13.60
N GLY A 221 1.45 -4.07 -12.32
CA GLY A 221 1.23 -3.03 -11.30
C GLY A 221 1.21 -3.61 -9.90
N GLY A 222 1.44 -2.75 -8.94
CA GLY A 222 1.28 -3.01 -7.51
C GLY A 222 0.53 -1.88 -6.84
N VAL A 223 -0.04 -2.14 -5.70
CA VAL A 223 -0.65 -1.10 -4.88
C VAL A 223 -0.44 -1.39 -3.40
N ILE A 224 -0.18 -0.34 -2.63
CA ILE A 224 -0.05 -0.36 -1.18
C ILE A 224 -1.23 0.44 -0.64
N VAL A 225 -1.96 -0.12 0.32
CA VAL A 225 -3.10 0.54 0.97
C VAL A 225 -2.80 0.68 2.45
N ASP A 226 -2.96 1.89 2.96
CA ASP A 226 -2.79 2.24 4.37
C ASP A 226 -4.15 2.23 5.07
N SER A 227 -4.27 1.48 6.17
CA SER A 227 -5.48 1.51 7.00
C SER A 227 -5.67 2.85 7.72
N GLY A 228 -4.58 3.57 7.98
CA GLY A 228 -4.55 4.78 8.79
C GLY A 228 -4.81 4.53 10.29
N LYS A 229 -4.80 3.27 10.74
CA LYS A 229 -5.16 2.89 12.12
C LYS A 229 -3.96 2.70 13.02
N PHE A 230 -2.77 2.36 12.47
CA PHE A 230 -1.59 2.10 13.29
C PHE A 230 -1.01 3.42 13.83
N ASP A 231 -0.78 3.47 15.14
CA ASP A 231 -0.19 4.65 15.80
C ASP A 231 1.34 4.61 15.73
N TRP A 232 1.88 5.18 14.64
CA TRP A 232 3.33 5.30 14.43
C TRP A 232 4.04 6.08 15.53
N LYS A 233 3.32 6.96 16.23
CA LYS A 233 3.87 7.85 17.28
C LYS A 233 3.90 7.19 18.65
N ALA A 234 3.19 6.08 18.84
CA ALA A 234 3.22 5.35 20.12
C ALA A 234 4.65 4.86 20.47
N ASN A 235 5.47 4.57 19.45
CA ASN A 235 6.86 4.18 19.65
C ASN A 235 7.78 4.81 18.59
N PRO A 236 8.17 6.10 18.77
CA PRO A 236 8.96 6.83 17.78
C PRO A 236 10.38 6.29 17.61
N GLU A 237 10.93 5.60 18.61
CA GLU A 237 12.23 4.93 18.50
C GLU A 237 12.15 3.69 17.61
N LYS A 238 11.01 3.01 17.61
CA LYS A 238 10.75 1.85 16.77
C LYS A 238 10.50 2.25 15.31
N PHE A 239 9.80 3.35 15.08
CA PHE A 239 9.42 3.82 13.72
C PHE A 239 9.92 5.25 13.45
N PRO A 240 11.25 5.49 13.52
CA PRO A 240 11.80 6.83 13.38
C PRO A 240 11.50 7.46 12.01
N THR A 241 11.39 6.66 10.96
CA THR A 241 11.11 7.12 9.60
C THR A 241 9.76 7.83 9.45
N LEU A 242 8.80 7.54 10.31
CA LEU A 242 7.46 8.13 10.29
C LEU A 242 7.23 9.11 11.45
N ALA A 243 7.84 8.84 12.60
CA ALA A 243 7.56 9.54 13.86
C ALA A 243 8.64 10.53 14.28
N LYS A 244 9.76 10.63 13.53
CA LYS A 244 10.83 11.63 13.78
C LYS A 244 11.06 12.49 12.53
N PRO A 245 11.77 13.66 12.68
CA PRO A 245 12.10 14.51 11.54
C PRO A 245 12.87 13.76 10.45
N ASP A 246 12.33 13.75 9.22
CA ASP A 246 12.99 13.12 8.07
C ASP A 246 13.95 14.11 7.40
N PRO A 247 15.28 13.87 7.42
CA PRO A 247 16.26 14.78 6.85
C PRO A 247 16.19 14.86 5.34
N SER A 248 15.65 13.82 4.67
CA SER A 248 15.49 13.79 3.21
C SER A 248 14.29 14.58 2.72
N TYR A 249 13.39 15.00 3.63
CA TYR A 249 12.19 15.75 3.31
C TYR A 249 11.97 16.95 4.24
N HIS A 250 12.90 17.90 4.22
CA HIS A 250 12.83 19.19 4.94
C HIS A 250 12.65 19.07 6.47
N GLY A 251 12.96 17.91 7.06
CA GLY A 251 12.82 17.69 8.50
C GLY A 251 11.38 17.53 8.99
N ILE A 252 10.43 17.23 8.10
CA ILE A 252 9.04 16.96 8.53
C ILE A 252 8.94 15.63 9.29
N VAL A 253 7.99 15.56 10.21
CA VAL A 253 7.52 14.32 10.83
C VAL A 253 6.27 13.88 10.06
N PHE A 254 6.35 12.81 9.28
CA PHE A 254 5.25 12.39 8.40
C PHE A 254 3.95 12.13 9.18
N ALA A 255 4.05 11.47 10.34
CA ALA A 255 2.89 11.18 11.19
C ALA A 255 2.17 12.46 11.69
N ASP A 256 2.90 13.57 11.84
CA ASP A 256 2.31 14.87 12.21
C ASP A 256 1.78 15.63 10.98
N ALA A 257 2.54 15.60 9.90
CA ALA A 257 2.25 16.42 8.71
C ALA A 257 1.00 15.94 7.95
N VAL A 258 0.78 14.62 7.87
CA VAL A 258 -0.30 14.03 7.06
C VAL A 258 -1.15 13.00 7.81
N GLY A 259 -0.91 12.83 9.10
CA GLY A 259 -1.76 12.01 9.99
C GLY A 259 -1.93 10.57 9.49
N ALA A 260 -3.16 10.15 9.30
CA ALA A 260 -3.53 8.77 8.95
C ALA A 260 -2.92 8.26 7.62
N ALA A 261 -2.54 9.14 6.70
CA ALA A 261 -1.92 8.78 5.42
C ALA A 261 -0.37 8.79 5.46
N ALA A 262 0.23 8.85 6.67
CA ALA A 262 1.67 9.01 6.83
C ALA A 262 2.49 7.94 6.14
N TYR A 263 2.05 6.69 6.21
CA TYR A 263 2.77 5.56 5.67
C TYR A 263 2.94 5.62 4.15
N VAL A 264 1.85 5.74 3.40
CA VAL A 264 1.92 5.81 1.93
C VAL A 264 2.49 7.14 1.45
N THR A 265 2.27 8.25 2.19
CA THR A 265 2.83 9.56 1.83
C THR A 265 4.35 9.54 1.92
N ARG A 266 4.92 8.93 2.97
CA ARG A 266 6.37 8.79 3.06
C ARG A 266 6.93 7.90 1.96
N ILE A 267 6.30 6.79 1.63
CA ILE A 267 6.75 5.95 0.50
C ILE A 267 6.79 6.79 -0.76
N ARG A 268 5.74 7.56 -1.06
CA ARG A 268 5.65 8.43 -2.24
C ARG A 268 6.74 9.50 -2.25
N ALA A 269 6.88 10.22 -1.13
CA ALA A 269 7.75 11.40 -1.02
C ALA A 269 9.24 11.05 -0.92
N VAL A 270 9.59 9.86 -0.44
CA VAL A 270 10.97 9.42 -0.23
C VAL A 270 11.31 8.22 -1.11
N ILE A 271 10.75 7.04 -0.84
CA ILE A 271 11.20 5.81 -1.48
C ILE A 271 10.91 5.81 -2.98
N LEU A 272 9.67 6.08 -3.37
CA LEU A 272 9.28 6.15 -4.79
C LEU A 272 10.01 7.28 -5.52
N ARG A 273 10.15 8.45 -4.87
CA ARG A 273 10.91 9.58 -5.43
C ARG A 273 12.33 9.17 -5.81
N ASP A 274 13.00 8.44 -4.93
CA ASP A 274 14.45 8.18 -5.04
C ASP A 274 14.75 6.93 -5.85
N THR A 275 13.89 5.90 -5.81
CA THR A 275 14.13 4.59 -6.46
C THR A 275 13.31 4.36 -7.73
N GLY A 276 12.23 5.11 -7.94
CA GLY A 276 11.60 5.31 -9.23
C GLY A 276 10.69 4.20 -9.76
N ALA A 277 10.22 3.23 -8.95
CA ALA A 277 9.31 2.18 -9.41
C ALA A 277 7.87 2.68 -9.60
N THR A 278 7.69 3.76 -10.36
CA THR A 278 6.38 4.35 -10.66
C THR A 278 5.60 3.52 -11.66
N ILE A 279 4.29 3.43 -11.49
CA ILE A 279 3.39 2.87 -12.50
C ILE A 279 3.20 3.86 -13.64
N SER A 280 3.07 3.39 -14.89
CA SER A 280 2.68 4.28 -15.99
C SER A 280 1.19 4.63 -15.91
N PRO A 281 0.78 5.85 -16.34
CA PRO A 281 -0.63 6.22 -16.41
C PRO A 281 -1.46 5.26 -17.27
N PHE A 282 -0.87 4.76 -18.36
CA PHE A 282 -1.53 3.78 -19.22
C PHE A 282 -1.79 2.45 -18.50
N ASN A 283 -0.80 1.93 -17.75
CA ASN A 283 -0.99 0.71 -16.97
C ASN A 283 -2.04 0.90 -15.87
N ALA A 284 -2.01 2.05 -15.18
CA ALA A 284 -3.01 2.39 -14.16
C ALA A 284 -4.43 2.41 -14.76
N PHE A 285 -4.60 2.98 -15.96
CA PHE A 285 -5.88 2.97 -16.68
C PHE A 285 -6.35 1.56 -17.03
N ILE A 286 -5.46 0.69 -17.55
CA ILE A 286 -5.82 -0.71 -17.89
C ILE A 286 -6.19 -1.49 -16.62
N LEU A 287 -5.44 -1.32 -15.54
CA LEU A 287 -5.75 -1.98 -14.26
C LEU A 287 -7.07 -1.47 -13.67
N LEU A 288 -7.36 -0.17 -13.81
CA LEU A 288 -8.63 0.42 -13.40
C LEU A 288 -9.82 -0.22 -14.11
N GLN A 289 -9.73 -0.45 -15.42
CA GLN A 289 -10.75 -1.18 -16.16
C GLN A 289 -10.95 -2.61 -15.63
N GLY A 290 -9.87 -3.29 -15.24
CA GLY A 290 -9.95 -4.58 -14.56
C GLY A 290 -10.71 -4.51 -13.23
N VAL A 291 -10.43 -3.49 -12.42
CA VAL A 291 -11.12 -3.29 -11.12
C VAL A 291 -12.62 -3.10 -11.30
N GLU A 292 -13.07 -2.44 -12.37
CA GLU A 292 -14.51 -2.21 -12.62
C GLU A 292 -15.35 -3.49 -12.74
N THR A 293 -14.72 -4.62 -13.05
CA THR A 293 -15.41 -5.93 -13.17
C THR A 293 -14.93 -6.93 -12.11
N LEU A 294 -14.21 -6.49 -11.09
CA LEU A 294 -13.57 -7.38 -10.10
C LEU A 294 -14.59 -8.31 -9.44
N SER A 295 -15.69 -7.76 -8.91
CA SER A 295 -16.73 -8.55 -8.22
C SER A 295 -17.33 -9.65 -9.10
N LEU A 296 -17.60 -9.35 -10.37
CA LEU A 296 -18.16 -10.31 -11.32
C LEU A 296 -17.18 -11.46 -11.61
N ARG A 297 -15.91 -11.13 -11.83
CA ARG A 297 -14.87 -12.10 -12.14
C ARG A 297 -14.56 -12.99 -10.94
N VAL A 298 -14.33 -12.39 -9.76
CA VAL A 298 -14.00 -13.16 -8.56
C VAL A 298 -15.17 -14.02 -8.11
N LYS A 299 -16.41 -13.48 -8.14
CA LYS A 299 -17.61 -14.28 -7.87
C LYS A 299 -17.71 -15.51 -8.79
N ARG A 300 -17.26 -15.40 -10.04
CA ARG A 300 -17.29 -16.52 -10.99
C ARG A 300 -16.17 -17.51 -10.76
N HIS A 301 -15.02 -17.09 -10.21
CA HIS A 301 -13.88 -17.96 -9.86
C HIS A 301 -14.17 -18.84 -8.65
N VAL A 302 -14.95 -18.35 -7.70
CA VAL A 302 -15.42 -19.09 -6.51
C VAL A 302 -16.72 -19.82 -6.79
#